data_ff60e0d8e4732ccf14a207a2aff8e613
#
_entry.id   ff60e0d8e4732ccf14a207a2aff8e613
#
_cell.length_a   1.000
_cell.length_b   1.000
_cell.length_c   1.000
_cell.angle_alpha   90.00
_cell.angle_beta   90.00
_cell.angle_gamma   90.00
#
_symmetry.space_group_name_H-M   'P 1'
#
loop_
_entity.id
_entity.type
_entity.pdbx_description
1 polymer ?
#
loop_
_entity_poly.entity_id
_entity_poly.type
_entity_poly.pdbx_seq_one_letter_code
_entity_poly.pdbx_strand_id
1 'polypeptide(L)'
;MDRDNLMVPGWSHVLSSTNDLAELDALRERVGAPRRAFHLRDRRPHLDLKLEARERALVDPAVRVFDSTRALLRYWAACQPRGGA
;
A
#
# COMPACT_ATOMS: atom_id res chain seq x y z
N MET A 1 0.13 3.87 2.73
CA MET A 1 1.08 4.10 1.63
C MET A 1 2.31 4.82 2.14
N ASP A 2 3.48 4.36 1.79
CA ASP A 2 4.71 5.07 2.12
C ASP A 2 5.07 6.07 1.00
N ARG A 3 5.53 7.25 1.38
CA ARG A 3 5.97 8.26 0.41
C ARG A 3 7.39 7.97 -0.06
N ASP A 4 8.29 7.75 0.89
CA ASP A 4 9.71 7.52 0.61
C ASP A 4 10.08 6.08 0.94
N ASN A 5 10.42 5.33 -0.10
CA ASN A 5 10.93 3.98 0.02
C ASN A 5 12.44 4.01 -0.21
N LEU A 6 13.21 3.93 0.86
CA LEU A 6 14.67 4.03 0.80
C LEU A 6 15.32 2.86 0.06
N MET A 7 14.65 1.70 0.07
CA MET A 7 15.18 0.49 -0.59
C MET A 7 14.98 0.53 -2.11
N VAL A 8 13.86 1.11 -2.55
CA VAL A 8 13.51 1.20 -3.97
C VAL A 8 12.95 2.61 -4.24
N PRO A 9 13.82 3.60 -4.45
CA PRO A 9 13.38 4.98 -4.70
C PRO A 9 12.43 5.08 -5.89
N GLY A 10 11.40 5.90 -5.75
CA GLY A 10 10.38 6.09 -6.78
C GLY A 10 9.22 5.11 -6.74
N TRP A 11 9.28 4.11 -5.86
CA TRP A 11 8.19 3.17 -5.63
C TRP A 11 7.53 3.43 -4.27
N SER A 12 6.26 3.10 -4.17
CA SER A 12 5.53 3.16 -2.91
C SER A 12 4.74 1.89 -2.70
N HIS A 13 4.71 1.42 -1.45
CA HIS A 13 3.85 0.30 -1.04
C HIS A 13 2.50 0.83 -0.58
N VAL A 14 1.44 0.13 -0.92
CA VAL A 14 0.10 0.39 -0.37
C VAL A 14 -0.41 -0.87 0.30
N LEU A 15 -0.80 -0.73 1.55
CA LEU A 15 -1.38 -1.82 2.35
C LEU A 15 -2.80 -1.44 2.76
N SER A 16 -3.66 -2.44 2.89
CA SER A 16 -4.96 -2.25 3.52
C SER A 16 -4.83 -2.50 5.03
N SER A 17 -5.35 -1.61 5.85
CA SER A 17 -5.32 -1.77 7.31
C SER A 17 -6.08 -3.01 7.79
N THR A 18 -7.03 -3.48 6.98
CA THR A 18 -7.86 -4.66 7.29
C THR A 18 -7.54 -5.86 6.40
N ASN A 19 -6.48 -5.78 5.59
CA ASN A 19 -6.13 -6.78 4.58
C ASN A 19 -7.27 -7.07 3.60
N ASP A 20 -8.02 -6.03 3.26
CA ASP A 20 -9.13 -6.13 2.32
C ASP A 20 -8.61 -6.10 0.89
N LEU A 21 -8.60 -7.24 0.23
CA LEU A 21 -8.10 -7.38 -1.14
C LEU A 21 -8.95 -6.59 -2.14
N ALA A 22 -10.26 -6.51 -1.92
CA ALA A 22 -11.15 -5.75 -2.79
C ALA A 22 -10.86 -4.25 -2.70
N GLU A 23 -10.55 -3.75 -1.50
CA GLU A 23 -10.16 -2.36 -1.30
C GLU A 23 -8.87 -2.03 -2.05
N LEU A 24 -7.87 -2.89 -1.95
CA LEU A 24 -6.60 -2.71 -2.67
C LEU A 24 -6.80 -2.76 -4.19
N ASP A 25 -7.61 -3.69 -4.69
CA ASP A 25 -7.85 -3.82 -6.12
C ASP A 25 -8.64 -2.62 -6.65
N ALA A 26 -9.61 -2.13 -5.90
CA ALA A 26 -10.36 -0.93 -6.27
C ALA A 26 -9.45 0.30 -6.38
N LEU A 27 -8.52 0.45 -5.45
CA LEU A 27 -7.52 1.53 -5.53
C LEU A 27 -6.62 1.35 -6.76
N ARG A 28 -6.16 0.12 -7.00
CA ARG A 28 -5.32 -0.18 -8.17
C ARG A 28 -5.99 0.29 -9.46
N GLU A 29 -7.28 -0.01 -9.62
CA GLU A 29 -8.04 0.42 -10.79
C GLU A 29 -8.18 1.94 -10.85
N ARG A 30 -8.49 2.60 -9.73
CA ARG A 30 -8.65 4.06 -9.69
C ARG A 30 -7.40 4.80 -10.12
N VAL A 31 -6.24 4.30 -9.72
CA VAL A 31 -4.96 4.96 -10.03
C VAL A 31 -4.36 4.50 -11.36
N GLY A 32 -5.00 3.54 -12.02
CA GLY A 32 -4.55 3.04 -13.32
C GLY A 32 -3.33 2.15 -13.27
N ALA A 33 -3.09 1.48 -12.16
CA ALA A 33 -1.96 0.55 -12.04
C ALA A 33 -2.28 -0.79 -12.70
N PRO A 34 -1.27 -1.47 -13.29
CA PRO A 34 -1.49 -2.79 -13.89
C PRO A 34 -1.72 -3.86 -12.83
N ARG A 35 -2.30 -5.00 -13.23
CA ARG A 35 -2.54 -6.12 -12.33
C ARG A 35 -1.27 -6.62 -11.65
N ARG A 36 -0.13 -6.56 -12.34
CA ARG A 36 1.16 -6.99 -11.79
C ARG A 36 1.63 -6.13 -10.61
N ALA A 37 1.02 -4.96 -10.39
CA ALA A 37 1.30 -4.15 -9.22
C ALA A 37 0.73 -4.76 -7.94
N PHE A 38 -0.18 -5.72 -8.05
CA PHE A 38 -0.84 -6.37 -6.93
C PHE A 38 -0.05 -7.62 -6.52
N HIS A 39 0.51 -7.60 -5.32
CA HIS A 39 1.30 -8.69 -4.76
C HIS A 39 0.52 -9.43 -3.68
N LEU A 40 0.15 -10.68 -3.98
CA LEU A 40 -0.63 -11.52 -3.07
C LEU A 40 0.21 -12.59 -2.37
N ARG A 41 1.44 -12.80 -2.82
CA ARG A 41 2.29 -13.91 -2.35
C ARG A 41 2.83 -13.71 -0.94
N ASP A 42 2.94 -12.48 -0.51
CA ASP A 42 3.48 -12.15 0.79
C ASP A 42 2.43 -12.23 1.88
N ARG A 43 2.87 -12.35 3.13
CA ARG A 43 1.98 -12.29 4.29
C ARG A 43 1.22 -10.97 4.39
N ARG A 44 1.69 -9.96 3.69
CA ARG A 44 1.09 -8.64 3.61
C ARG A 44 0.70 -8.37 2.17
N PRO A 45 -0.55 -8.65 1.77
CA PRO A 45 -1.02 -8.23 0.45
C PRO A 45 -0.79 -6.74 0.27
N HIS A 46 -0.24 -6.35 -0.86
CA HIS A 46 0.09 -4.94 -1.10
C HIS A 46 0.13 -4.60 -2.57
N LEU A 47 0.09 -3.30 -2.86
CA LEU A 47 0.37 -2.76 -4.17
C LEU A 47 1.76 -2.14 -4.17
N ASP A 48 2.48 -2.33 -5.27
CA ASP A 48 3.71 -1.59 -5.56
C ASP A 48 3.42 -0.58 -6.66
N LEU A 49 3.45 0.70 -6.33
CA LEU A 49 3.08 1.77 -7.24
C LEU A 49 4.29 2.63 -7.61
N LYS A 50 4.35 3.04 -8.88
CA LYS A 50 5.36 3.95 -9.41
C LYS A 50 4.73 4.95 -10.37
N LEU A 51 5.48 5.98 -10.73
CA LEU A 51 5.11 6.97 -11.74
C LEU A 51 3.72 7.58 -11.49
N GLU A 52 2.89 7.68 -12.51
CA GLU A 52 1.59 8.33 -12.42
C GLU A 52 0.63 7.65 -11.45
N ALA A 53 0.63 6.32 -11.38
CA ALA A 53 -0.20 5.59 -10.43
C ALA A 53 0.17 5.96 -9.00
N ARG A 54 1.46 6.07 -8.71
CA ARG A 54 1.95 6.52 -7.40
C ARG A 54 1.48 7.94 -7.10
N GLU A 55 1.63 8.86 -8.04
CA GLU A 55 1.19 10.25 -7.85
C GLU A 55 -0.30 10.35 -7.59
N ARG A 56 -1.12 9.58 -8.31
CA ARG A 56 -2.56 9.56 -8.10
C ARG A 56 -2.93 9.00 -6.74
N ALA A 57 -2.23 7.98 -6.28
CA ALA A 57 -2.46 7.39 -4.96
C ALA A 57 -2.10 8.37 -3.83
N LEU A 58 -1.02 9.15 -3.99
CA LEU A 58 -0.59 10.12 -2.99
C LEU A 58 -1.65 11.20 -2.71
N VAL A 59 -2.50 11.51 -3.68
CA VAL A 59 -3.56 12.50 -3.55
C VAL A 59 -4.96 11.90 -3.43
N ASP A 60 -5.08 10.58 -3.43
CA ASP A 60 -6.38 9.90 -3.26
C ASP A 60 -6.85 10.09 -1.81
N PRO A 61 -8.07 10.63 -1.60
CA PRO A 61 -8.55 10.91 -0.24
C PRO A 61 -8.75 9.69 0.63
N ALA A 62 -8.87 8.50 0.05
CA ALA A 62 -8.98 7.26 0.81
C ALA A 62 -7.62 6.70 1.26
N VAL A 63 -6.52 7.29 0.78
CA VAL A 63 -5.16 6.84 1.07
C VAL A 63 -4.53 7.68 2.16
N ARG A 64 -4.09 7.02 3.23
CA ARG A 64 -3.27 7.66 4.26
C ARG A 64 -1.80 7.50 3.88
N VAL A 65 -1.07 8.61 3.85
CA VAL A 65 0.33 8.65 3.45
C VAL A 65 1.23 8.73 4.68
N PHE A 66 2.25 7.89 4.71
CA PHE A 66 3.29 7.88 5.74
C PHE A 66 4.62 8.30 5.11
N ASP A 67 5.47 8.95 5.87
CA ASP A 67 6.75 9.45 5.35
C ASP A 67 7.71 8.34 4.95
N SER A 68 7.62 7.17 5.58
CA SER A 68 8.53 6.07 5.33
C SER A 68 7.83 4.72 5.34
N THR A 69 8.48 3.73 4.75
CA THR A 69 8.02 2.34 4.79
C THR A 69 7.92 1.85 6.23
N ARG A 70 8.87 2.21 7.07
CA ARG A 70 8.87 1.82 8.49
C ARG A 70 7.64 2.33 9.22
N ALA A 71 7.28 3.60 9.01
CA ALA A 71 6.09 4.19 9.62
C ALA A 71 4.82 3.50 9.13
N LEU A 72 4.72 3.21 7.84
CA LEU A 72 3.61 2.47 7.25
C LEU A 72 3.46 1.09 7.91
N LEU A 73 4.54 0.34 8.01
CA LEU A 73 4.51 -1.02 8.56
C LEU A 73 4.14 -1.03 10.04
N ARG A 74 4.58 -0.03 10.81
CA ARG A 74 4.18 0.11 12.22
C ARG A 74 2.68 0.32 12.35
N TYR A 75 2.13 1.21 11.54
CA TYR A 75 0.68 1.47 11.56
C TYR A 75 -0.10 0.23 11.14
N TRP A 76 0.30 -0.40 10.04
CA TRP A 76 -0.35 -1.60 9.56
C TRP A 76 -0.35 -2.71 10.62
N ALA A 77 0.80 -2.95 11.25
CA ALA A 77 0.92 -3.97 12.30
C ALA A 77 0.00 -3.68 13.48
N ALA A 78 -0.13 -2.40 13.87
CA ALA A 78 -1.01 -2.00 14.96
C ALA A 78 -2.49 -2.19 14.63
N CYS A 79 -2.86 -2.18 13.35
CA CYS A 79 -4.23 -2.40 12.89
C CYS A 79 -4.60 -3.88 12.81
N GLN A 80 -3.64 -4.79 12.83
CA GLN A 80 -3.90 -6.22 12.70
C GLN A 80 -4.44 -6.80 14.01
N PRO A 81 -5.30 -7.84 13.93
CA PRO A 81 -5.71 -8.57 15.13
C PRO A 81 -4.47 -9.13 15.81
N ARG A 82 -4.42 -9.09 17.13
CA ARG A 82 -3.30 -9.68 17.87
C ARG A 82 -3.31 -11.18 17.59
N GLY A 83 -2.19 -11.66 17.05
CA GLY A 83 -2.07 -13.03 16.58
C GLY A 83 -2.32 -14.04 17.69
N GLY A 84 -2.84 -15.20 17.31
CA GLY A 84 -3.09 -16.29 18.21
C GLY A 84 -4.32 -16.13 19.09
N ALA A 85 -4.95 -14.99 19.02
CA ALA A 85 -6.18 -14.80 19.78
C ALA A 85 -7.31 -15.61 19.16
#